data_f1c67dba6809ff088f5673ec0032f4fc
#
_entry.id   f1c67dba6809ff088f5673ec0032f4fc
#
_cell.length_a   1.000
_cell.length_b   1.000
_cell.length_c   1.000
_cell.angle_alpha   90.00
_cell.angle_beta   90.00
_cell.angle_gamma   90.00
#
_symmetry.space_group_name_H-M   'P 1'
#
loop_
_entity.id
_entity.type
_entity.pdbx_description
1 polymer ?
#
loop_
_entity_poly.entity_id
_entity_poly.type
_entity_poly.pdbx_seq_one_letter_code
_entity_poly.pdbx_strand_id
1 'polypeptide(L)'
;SITSAMTKLKQYTFVCAPFFAKNAPTRSLETDMSKHIASYQKKRDMMYDGLKDKYPMVKPGGAFYLFPQVPWGTDEEFVAAAIQKNLLIIPGNVFSERHTHFRISYAATDETIKRGVDILNNLTKQFL
;
A
#
# COMPACT_ATOMS: atom_id res chain seq x y z
N SER A 1 -3.84 18.60 28.48
CA SER A 1 -3.98 18.42 27.02
C SER A 1 -3.46 17.04 26.60
N ILE A 2 -3.87 16.53 25.44
CA ILE A 2 -3.38 15.25 24.88
C ILE A 2 -1.85 15.28 24.76
N THR A 3 -1.30 16.39 24.28
CA THR A 3 0.14 16.59 24.15
C THR A 3 0.90 16.39 25.47
N SER A 4 0.33 16.91 26.57
CA SER A 4 0.93 16.76 27.90
C SER A 4 0.96 15.30 28.37
N ALA A 5 -0.12 14.54 28.12
CA ALA A 5 -0.18 13.12 28.44
C ALA A 5 0.80 12.29 27.59
N MET A 6 0.90 12.59 26.29
CA MET A 6 1.86 11.96 25.37
C MET A 6 3.31 12.25 25.77
N THR A 7 3.63 13.49 26.15
CA THR A 7 4.97 13.87 26.63
C THR A 7 5.36 13.08 27.88
N LYS A 8 4.41 12.95 28.84
CA LYS A 8 4.63 12.20 30.07
C LYS A 8 4.84 10.70 29.78
N LEU A 9 4.03 10.11 28.90
CA LEU A 9 4.19 8.71 28.49
C LEU A 9 5.54 8.48 27.80
N LYS A 10 5.93 9.37 26.89
CA LYS A 10 7.23 9.29 26.19
C LYS A 10 8.41 9.35 27.14
N GLN A 11 8.32 10.11 28.21
CA GLN A 11 9.35 10.24 29.24
C GLN A 11 9.65 8.90 29.95
N TYR A 12 8.63 8.03 30.11
CA TYR A 12 8.75 6.74 30.78
C TYR A 12 9.01 5.57 29.80
N THR A 13 8.85 5.76 28.50
CA THR A 13 9.02 4.69 27.50
C THR A 13 10.30 4.83 26.69
N PHE A 14 10.47 5.95 25.98
CA PHE A 14 11.56 6.14 25.02
C PHE A 14 12.62 7.15 25.46
N VAL A 15 12.31 7.99 26.43
CA VAL A 15 13.15 9.11 26.94
C VAL A 15 13.60 10.04 25.81
N CYS A 16 14.45 9.57 24.90
CA CYS A 16 14.88 10.29 23.71
C CYS A 16 15.31 9.32 22.60
N ALA A 17 15.29 9.80 21.35
CA ALA A 17 15.86 9.05 20.25
C ALA A 17 17.40 8.95 20.40
N PRO A 18 18.02 7.81 20.01
CA PRO A 18 19.48 7.67 20.03
C PRO A 18 20.17 8.80 19.27
N PHE A 19 21.34 9.23 19.76
CA PHE A 19 22.07 10.39 19.21
C PHE A 19 22.36 10.26 17.70
N PHE A 20 22.79 9.10 17.24
CA PHE A 20 23.04 8.84 15.82
C PHE A 20 21.75 8.91 14.99
N ALA A 21 20.60 8.48 15.53
CA ALA A 21 19.31 8.57 14.86
C ALA A 21 18.78 10.01 14.77
N LYS A 22 19.24 10.93 15.62
CA LYS A 22 18.89 12.35 15.52
C LYS A 22 19.68 13.07 14.44
N ASN A 23 20.91 12.67 14.18
CA ASN A 23 21.79 13.31 13.20
C ASN A 23 21.63 12.75 11.78
N ALA A 24 21.22 11.48 11.65
CA ALA A 24 20.98 10.86 10.35
C ALA A 24 19.92 11.60 9.49
N PRO A 25 18.75 12.04 10.02
CA PRO A 25 17.75 12.76 9.24
C PRO A 25 18.26 14.07 8.65
N THR A 26 19.16 14.78 9.31
CA THR A 26 19.70 16.06 8.80
C THR A 26 20.42 15.87 7.46
N ARG A 27 21.20 14.80 7.32
CA ARG A 27 21.86 14.45 6.05
C ARG A 27 20.92 13.84 5.04
N SER A 28 19.90 13.10 5.47
CA SER A 28 18.92 12.52 4.54
C SER A 28 18.02 13.57 3.87
N LEU A 29 17.83 14.75 4.47
CA LEU A 29 17.13 15.87 3.83
C LEU A 29 17.88 16.44 2.60
N GLU A 30 19.19 16.24 2.53
CA GLU A 30 20.05 16.68 1.41
C GLU A 30 20.14 15.60 0.31
N THR A 31 19.60 14.42 0.54
CA THR A 31 19.67 13.29 -0.40
C THR A 31 18.65 13.46 -1.52
N ASP A 32 19.11 13.49 -2.76
CA ASP A 32 18.24 13.50 -3.93
C ASP A 32 17.53 12.14 -4.10
N MET A 33 16.22 12.13 -3.88
CA MET A 33 15.36 10.96 -4.02
C MET A 33 14.63 10.89 -5.37
N SER A 34 14.91 11.81 -6.29
CA SER A 34 14.18 11.95 -7.56
C SER A 34 14.13 10.67 -8.38
N LYS A 35 15.24 9.92 -8.45
CA LYS A 35 15.28 8.62 -9.16
C LYS A 35 14.37 7.58 -8.55
N HIS A 36 14.31 7.50 -7.21
CA HIS A 36 13.45 6.57 -6.50
C HIS A 36 11.98 6.95 -6.67
N ILE A 37 11.66 8.24 -6.55
CA ILE A 37 10.31 8.77 -6.77
C ILE A 37 9.83 8.45 -8.19
N ALA A 38 10.64 8.73 -9.22
CA ALA A 38 10.30 8.42 -10.61
C ALA A 38 10.08 6.91 -10.83
N SER A 39 10.90 6.06 -10.22
CA SER A 39 10.73 4.61 -10.27
C SER A 39 9.41 4.16 -9.66
N TYR A 40 9.03 4.68 -8.49
CA TYR A 40 7.76 4.37 -7.84
C TYR A 40 6.56 4.93 -8.60
N GLN A 41 6.67 6.11 -9.20
CA GLN A 41 5.63 6.66 -10.07
C GLN A 41 5.36 5.76 -11.27
N LYS A 42 6.40 5.26 -11.94
CA LYS A 42 6.28 4.31 -13.05
C LYS A 42 5.56 3.02 -12.59
N LYS A 43 5.93 2.46 -11.46
CA LYS A 43 5.31 1.25 -10.89
C LYS A 43 3.85 1.48 -10.52
N ARG A 44 3.54 2.62 -9.90
CA ARG A 44 2.17 3.05 -9.62
C ARG A 44 1.34 3.09 -10.89
N ASP A 45 1.86 3.76 -11.91
CA ASP A 45 1.14 3.97 -13.17
C ASP A 45 0.92 2.64 -13.89
N MET A 46 1.91 1.76 -13.91
CA MET A 46 1.78 0.40 -14.46
C MET A 46 0.66 -0.40 -13.78
N MET A 47 0.61 -0.40 -12.44
CA MET A 47 -0.43 -1.13 -11.70
C MET A 47 -1.79 -0.45 -11.84
N TYR A 48 -1.86 0.87 -11.73
CA TYR A 48 -3.09 1.64 -11.87
C TYR A 48 -3.72 1.46 -13.26
N ASP A 49 -2.94 1.67 -14.32
CA ASP A 49 -3.43 1.55 -15.70
C ASP A 49 -3.85 0.13 -16.05
N GLY A 50 -3.21 -0.88 -15.45
CA GLY A 50 -3.58 -2.28 -15.63
C GLY A 50 -4.87 -2.71 -14.92
N LEU A 51 -5.35 -1.93 -13.94
CA LEU A 51 -6.49 -2.30 -13.10
C LEU A 51 -7.69 -1.35 -13.20
N LYS A 52 -7.50 -0.07 -13.57
CA LYS A 52 -8.51 1.00 -13.49
C LYS A 52 -9.84 0.69 -14.20
N ASP A 53 -9.80 -0.10 -15.27
CA ASP A 53 -11.00 -0.41 -16.06
C ASP A 53 -11.91 -1.45 -15.40
N LYS A 54 -11.40 -2.19 -14.42
CA LYS A 54 -12.13 -3.27 -13.74
C LYS A 54 -12.28 -3.05 -12.24
N TYR A 55 -11.45 -2.21 -11.67
CA TYR A 55 -11.40 -1.94 -10.24
C TYR A 55 -11.58 -0.45 -9.98
N PRO A 56 -12.74 -0.01 -9.50
CA PRO A 56 -12.92 1.37 -9.07
C PRO A 56 -11.88 1.74 -8.00
N MET A 57 -11.08 2.76 -8.26
CA MET A 57 -10.05 3.22 -7.33
C MET A 57 -9.63 4.67 -7.62
N VAL A 58 -9.08 5.32 -6.61
CA VAL A 58 -8.42 6.62 -6.77
C VAL A 58 -6.94 6.40 -7.06
N LYS A 59 -6.40 7.12 -8.06
CA LYS A 59 -4.94 7.12 -8.32
C LYS A 59 -4.23 7.84 -7.18
N PRO A 60 -3.35 7.17 -6.42
CA PRO A 60 -2.70 7.79 -5.26
C PRO A 60 -1.65 8.83 -5.69
N GLY A 61 -1.59 9.95 -4.98
CA GLY A 61 -0.56 10.98 -5.16
C GLY A 61 0.77 10.64 -4.47
N GLY A 62 0.82 9.61 -3.63
CA GLY A 62 2.01 9.22 -2.86
C GLY A 62 1.91 7.82 -2.29
N ALA A 63 2.82 7.47 -1.37
CA ALA A 63 3.00 6.14 -0.82
C ALA A 63 3.34 5.09 -1.89
N PHE A 64 3.13 3.82 -1.61
CA PHE A 64 3.39 2.69 -2.51
C PHE A 64 2.26 1.64 -2.46
N TYR A 65 1.03 2.11 -2.20
CA TYR A 65 -0.16 1.27 -2.13
C TYR A 65 -1.26 1.78 -3.06
N LEU A 66 -2.04 0.84 -3.64
CA LEU A 66 -3.37 1.08 -4.18
C LEU A 66 -4.42 0.52 -3.22
N PHE A 67 -5.61 1.10 -3.25
CA PHE A 67 -6.75 0.67 -2.44
C PHE A 67 -8.01 0.54 -3.32
N PRO A 68 -8.03 -0.48 -4.20
CA PRO A 68 -9.14 -0.73 -5.12
C PRO A 68 -10.34 -1.30 -4.40
N GLN A 69 -11.54 -1.03 -4.98
CA GLN A 69 -12.76 -1.72 -4.58
C GLN A 69 -12.74 -3.16 -5.10
N VAL A 70 -13.23 -4.12 -4.29
CA VAL A 70 -13.42 -5.50 -4.73
C VAL A 70 -14.51 -5.55 -5.82
N PRO A 71 -14.32 -6.34 -6.88
CA PRO A 71 -15.29 -6.43 -7.97
C PRO A 71 -16.50 -7.32 -7.63
N TRP A 72 -16.38 -8.16 -6.60
CA TRP A 72 -17.42 -9.08 -6.14
C TRP A 72 -17.16 -9.51 -4.68
N GLY A 73 -18.21 -9.96 -3.99
CA GLY A 73 -18.13 -10.47 -2.63
C GLY A 73 -17.67 -9.47 -1.59
N THR A 74 -17.14 -9.97 -0.52
CA THR A 74 -16.46 -9.21 0.52
C THR A 74 -14.96 -9.13 0.25
N ASP A 75 -14.28 -8.21 0.90
CA ASP A 75 -12.82 -8.08 0.85
C ASP A 75 -12.10 -9.36 1.34
N GLU A 76 -12.64 -10.05 2.34
CA GLU A 76 -12.08 -11.30 2.85
C GLU A 76 -12.21 -12.44 1.84
N GLU A 77 -13.39 -12.60 1.21
CA GLU A 77 -13.63 -13.61 0.18
C GLU A 77 -12.74 -13.38 -1.04
N PHE A 78 -12.62 -12.12 -1.47
CA PHE A 78 -11.76 -11.75 -2.60
C PHE A 78 -10.29 -12.00 -2.30
N VAL A 79 -9.81 -11.64 -1.11
CA VAL A 79 -8.42 -11.89 -0.66
C VAL A 79 -8.15 -13.40 -0.57
N ALA A 80 -9.08 -14.20 -0.06
CA ALA A 80 -8.93 -15.66 -0.01
C ALA A 80 -8.77 -16.25 -1.42
N ALA A 81 -9.56 -15.79 -2.40
CA ALA A 81 -9.42 -16.21 -3.80
C ALA A 81 -8.08 -15.78 -4.43
N ALA A 82 -7.59 -14.59 -4.09
CA ALA A 82 -6.28 -14.11 -4.55
C ALA A 82 -5.12 -14.94 -3.98
N ILE A 83 -5.19 -15.33 -2.71
CA ILE A 83 -4.19 -16.18 -2.05
C ILE A 83 -4.12 -17.56 -2.74
N GLN A 84 -5.24 -18.14 -3.15
CA GLN A 84 -5.26 -19.40 -3.90
C GLN A 84 -4.57 -19.30 -5.27
N LYS A 85 -4.41 -18.08 -5.80
CA LYS A 85 -3.66 -17.79 -7.04
C LYS A 85 -2.22 -17.30 -6.76
N ASN A 86 -1.71 -17.49 -5.54
CA ASN A 86 -0.40 -17.04 -5.08
C ASN A 86 -0.22 -15.50 -5.16
N LEU A 87 -1.29 -14.74 -4.95
CA LEU A 87 -1.24 -13.29 -4.84
C LEU A 87 -1.59 -12.88 -3.41
N LEU A 88 -0.62 -12.30 -2.70
CA LEU A 88 -0.82 -11.80 -1.35
C LEU A 88 -1.26 -10.33 -1.39
N ILE A 89 -2.48 -10.07 -0.95
CA ILE A 89 -3.09 -8.75 -0.77
C ILE A 89 -3.73 -8.68 0.62
N ILE A 90 -4.09 -7.49 1.06
CA ILE A 90 -4.63 -7.30 2.42
C ILE A 90 -6.08 -6.80 2.32
N PRO A 91 -7.03 -7.42 3.04
CA PRO A 91 -8.41 -6.98 3.03
C PRO A 91 -8.56 -5.59 3.64
N GLY A 92 -9.56 -4.85 3.17
CA GLY A 92 -9.78 -3.46 3.54
C GLY A 92 -10.25 -3.26 4.97
N ASN A 93 -10.92 -4.28 5.55
CA ASN A 93 -11.40 -4.25 6.94
C ASN A 93 -10.29 -4.06 7.98
N VAL A 94 -9.04 -4.35 7.64
CA VAL A 94 -7.86 -4.02 8.47
C VAL A 94 -7.68 -2.51 8.63
N PHE A 95 -8.18 -1.69 7.69
CA PHE A 95 -7.97 -0.25 7.63
C PHE A 95 -9.27 0.56 7.76
N SER A 96 -10.41 -0.09 7.63
CA SER A 96 -11.74 0.53 7.59
C SER A 96 -12.79 -0.47 8.05
N GLU A 97 -13.91 -0.01 8.60
CA GLU A 97 -15.06 -0.86 8.92
C GLU A 97 -15.84 -1.34 7.67
N ARG A 98 -15.40 -0.94 6.47
CA ARG A 98 -16.05 -1.30 5.21
C ARG A 98 -15.37 -2.52 4.59
N HIS A 99 -16.14 -3.57 4.31
CA HIS A 99 -15.71 -4.79 3.65
C HIS A 99 -15.79 -4.70 2.11
N THR A 100 -15.31 -3.59 1.53
CA THR A 100 -15.51 -3.29 0.11
C THR A 100 -14.23 -3.03 -0.68
N HIS A 101 -13.07 -3.04 -0.04
CA HIS A 101 -11.79 -2.70 -0.67
C HIS A 101 -10.70 -3.68 -0.26
N PHE A 102 -9.61 -3.69 -0.99
CA PHE A 102 -8.38 -4.37 -0.60
C PHE A 102 -7.16 -3.46 -0.82
N ARG A 103 -6.09 -3.73 -0.10
CA ARG A 103 -4.82 -3.02 -0.28
C ARG A 103 -3.81 -3.88 -1.02
N ILE A 104 -3.19 -3.32 -2.05
CA ILE A 104 -2.07 -3.94 -2.77
C ILE A 104 -0.88 -2.98 -2.84
N SER A 105 0.34 -3.52 -2.69
CA SER A 105 1.58 -2.76 -2.78
C SER A 105 2.19 -2.87 -4.18
N TYR A 106 2.69 -1.75 -4.71
CA TYR A 106 3.52 -1.73 -5.91
C TYR A 106 5.03 -1.59 -5.62
N ALA A 107 5.44 -1.80 -4.36
CA ALA A 107 6.84 -1.90 -3.97
C ALA A 107 7.43 -3.27 -4.32
N ALA A 108 7.41 -3.63 -5.61
CA ALA A 108 7.88 -4.89 -6.15
C ALA A 108 8.64 -4.68 -7.47
N THR A 109 9.14 -5.75 -8.09
CA THR A 109 9.72 -5.66 -9.43
C THR A 109 8.63 -5.43 -10.48
N ASP A 110 9.00 -4.85 -11.64
CA ASP A 110 8.06 -4.61 -12.75
C ASP A 110 7.38 -5.92 -13.20
N GLU A 111 8.12 -7.03 -13.19
CA GLU A 111 7.61 -8.37 -13.53
C GLU A 111 6.57 -8.87 -12.52
N THR A 112 6.86 -8.72 -11.22
CA THR A 112 5.92 -9.08 -10.14
C THR A 112 4.64 -8.26 -10.23
N ILE A 113 4.74 -6.97 -10.55
CA ILE A 113 3.58 -6.09 -10.72
C ILE A 113 2.72 -6.56 -11.90
N LYS A 114 3.32 -6.83 -13.06
CA LYS A 114 2.60 -7.35 -14.24
C LYS A 114 1.86 -8.64 -13.92
N ARG A 115 2.55 -9.60 -13.31
CA ARG A 115 1.94 -10.87 -12.89
C ARG A 115 0.78 -10.67 -11.92
N GLY A 116 0.91 -9.76 -10.94
CA GLY A 116 -0.15 -9.42 -10.00
C GLY A 116 -1.38 -8.82 -10.71
N VAL A 117 -1.16 -7.91 -11.66
CA VAL A 117 -2.22 -7.32 -12.51
C VAL A 117 -2.93 -8.40 -13.32
N ASP A 118 -2.20 -9.34 -13.93
CA ASP A 118 -2.79 -10.44 -14.72
C ASP A 118 -3.66 -11.35 -13.84
N ILE A 119 -3.18 -11.71 -12.65
CA ILE A 119 -3.94 -12.52 -11.69
C ILE A 119 -5.23 -11.81 -11.30
N LEU A 120 -5.17 -10.53 -10.92
CA LEU A 120 -6.34 -9.75 -10.55
C LEU A 120 -7.33 -9.64 -11.72
N ASN A 121 -6.85 -9.36 -12.93
CA ASN A 121 -7.70 -9.29 -14.12
C ASN A 121 -8.38 -10.62 -14.47
N ASN A 122 -7.77 -11.75 -14.11
CA ASN A 122 -8.39 -13.06 -14.30
C ASN A 122 -9.41 -13.39 -13.19
N LEU A 123 -9.20 -12.90 -11.97
CA LEU A 123 -10.17 -13.05 -10.88
C LEU A 123 -11.50 -12.33 -11.13
N THR A 124 -11.51 -11.24 -11.90
CA THR A 124 -12.77 -10.60 -12.30
C THR A 124 -13.57 -11.42 -13.31
N LYS A 125 -12.91 -12.21 -14.16
CA LYS A 125 -13.57 -13.01 -15.21
C LYS A 125 -14.31 -14.26 -14.68
N GLN A 126 -14.00 -14.72 -13.48
CA GLN A 126 -14.58 -15.95 -12.91
C GLN A 126 -16.00 -15.74 -12.39
N PHE A 127 -16.47 -14.49 -12.33
CA PHE A 127 -17.77 -14.11 -11.75
C PHE A 127 -18.64 -13.27 -12.70
N LEU A 128 -18.22 -13.12 -13.94
CA LEU A 128 -19.02 -12.64 -15.08
C LEU A 128 -19.54 -13.82 -15.89
#